data_d0fc71a3f4aaaa1bbf03bea81cccfcd4
#
_entry.id   d0fc71a3f4aaaa1bbf03bea81cccfcd4
#
_cell.length_a   1.000
_cell.length_b   1.000
_cell.length_c   1.000
_cell.angle_alpha   90.00
_cell.angle_beta   90.00
_cell.angle_gamma   90.00
#
_symmetry.space_group_name_H-M   'P 1'
#
loop_
_entity.id
_entity.type
_entity.pdbx_description
1 polymer ?
#
loop_
_entity_poly.entity_id
_entity_poly.type
_entity_poly.pdbx_seq_one_letter_code
_entity_poly.pdbx_strand_id
1 'polypeptide(L)'
;MEKKINLSGQELNYDETGNPTGRPVILMHGWGCELSTVRSIARILEPGMHVYNLDLPGHGKSPEPASVWGVYEYADMVQEFAHSLNISDPILVGHSFGGRLAIVLGSRGFSSKMMLVDAAGIKPKRKLSYYIKVYSFKTAKRVLPLLLGHERGQKALDAWRGKAGS
;
A
#
# COMPACT_ATOMS: atom_id res chain seq x y z
N MET A 1 13.62 0.15 17.10
CA MET A 1 13.50 -1.11 17.87
C MET A 1 12.10 -1.65 17.70
N GLU A 2 11.98 -2.93 17.30
CA GLU A 2 10.64 -3.56 17.13
C GLU A 2 9.92 -3.67 18.47
N LYS A 3 8.65 -3.36 18.44
CA LYS A 3 7.72 -3.37 19.57
C LYS A 3 6.41 -4.00 19.17
N LYS A 4 5.62 -4.40 20.17
CA LYS A 4 4.28 -4.91 19.99
C LYS A 4 3.30 -4.14 20.86
N ILE A 5 2.10 -3.93 20.36
CA ILE A 5 0.99 -3.31 21.07
C ILE A 5 -0.29 -4.11 20.84
N ASN A 6 -1.15 -4.22 21.82
CA ASN A 6 -2.48 -4.82 21.66
C ASN A 6 -3.52 -3.69 21.53
N LEU A 7 -4.26 -3.72 20.45
CA LEU A 7 -5.29 -2.74 20.11
C LEU A 7 -6.63 -3.47 20.03
N SER A 8 -7.44 -3.33 21.06
CA SER A 8 -8.78 -3.96 21.16
C SER A 8 -8.80 -5.47 20.82
N GLY A 9 -7.72 -6.19 21.21
CA GLY A 9 -7.56 -7.63 20.96
C GLY A 9 -6.76 -7.99 19.71
N GLN A 10 -6.43 -7.02 18.85
CA GLN A 10 -5.52 -7.21 17.71
C GLN A 10 -4.09 -6.82 18.11
N GLU A 11 -3.16 -7.76 18.08
CA GLU A 11 -1.73 -7.45 18.26
C GLU A 11 -1.18 -6.80 16.99
N LEU A 12 -0.42 -5.72 17.15
CA LEU A 12 0.28 -5.02 16.09
C LEU A 12 1.77 -4.97 16.40
N ASN A 13 2.60 -5.42 15.43
CA ASN A 13 4.04 -5.23 15.45
C ASN A 13 4.40 -3.92 14.75
N TYR A 14 5.36 -3.19 15.28
CA TYR A 14 5.86 -1.96 14.68
C TYR A 14 7.32 -1.71 15.06
N ASP A 15 8.01 -0.95 14.25
CA ASP A 15 9.36 -0.45 14.55
C ASP A 15 9.27 1.04 14.87
N GLU A 16 9.84 1.43 16.01
CA GLU A 16 9.91 2.82 16.43
C GLU A 16 11.37 3.29 16.37
N THR A 17 11.61 4.33 15.57
CA THR A 17 12.95 4.82 15.26
C THR A 17 12.98 6.34 15.08
N GLY A 18 14.16 6.87 14.88
CA GLY A 18 14.39 8.28 14.60
C GLY A 18 14.43 9.18 15.82
N ASN A 19 14.11 10.46 15.63
CA ASN A 19 14.18 11.50 16.66
C ASN A 19 12.90 11.52 17.53
N PRO A 20 12.97 11.15 18.83
CA PRO A 20 11.78 11.09 19.70
C PRO A 20 11.07 12.44 19.89
N THR A 21 11.75 13.56 19.65
CA THR A 21 11.16 14.91 19.71
C THR A 21 10.75 15.45 18.33
N GLY A 22 11.00 14.68 17.28
CA GLY A 22 10.61 15.01 15.91
C GLY A 22 9.10 14.86 15.69
N ARG A 23 8.61 15.45 14.59
CA ARG A 23 7.21 15.26 14.23
C ARG A 23 6.92 13.77 13.96
N PRO A 24 5.84 13.22 14.51
CA PRO A 24 5.52 11.80 14.31
C PRO A 24 5.17 11.48 12.86
N VAL A 25 5.67 10.34 12.39
CA VAL A 25 5.37 9.74 11.08
C VAL A 25 4.85 8.34 11.30
N ILE A 26 3.71 8.02 10.70
CA ILE A 26 3.20 6.65 10.61
C ILE A 26 3.43 6.16 9.19
N LEU A 27 4.27 5.12 9.05
CA LEU A 27 4.66 4.52 7.78
C LEU A 27 3.96 3.18 7.60
N MET A 28 3.27 3.00 6.47
CA MET A 28 2.43 1.86 6.15
C MET A 28 2.85 1.24 4.82
N HIS A 29 3.12 -0.06 4.82
CA HIS A 29 3.52 -0.83 3.65
C HIS A 29 2.34 -1.23 2.73
N GLY A 30 2.63 -1.90 1.60
CA GLY A 30 1.65 -2.43 0.66
C GLY A 30 1.08 -3.78 1.07
N TRP A 31 -0.02 -4.20 0.43
CA TRP A 31 -0.61 -5.52 0.62
C TRP A 31 0.39 -6.63 0.28
N GLY A 32 0.48 -7.67 1.11
CA GLY A 32 1.43 -8.77 0.95
C GLY A 32 2.89 -8.39 1.24
N CYS A 33 3.14 -7.20 1.79
CA CYS A 33 4.45 -6.72 2.22
C CYS A 33 4.56 -6.73 3.76
N GLU A 34 5.67 -6.22 4.27
CA GLU A 34 5.95 -6.04 5.69
C GLU A 34 6.74 -4.75 5.92
N LEU A 35 6.97 -4.37 7.17
CA LEU A 35 7.70 -3.13 7.53
C LEU A 35 9.10 -3.03 6.91
N SER A 36 9.76 -4.15 6.62
CA SER A 36 11.07 -4.16 5.98
C SER A 36 11.06 -3.58 4.56
N THR A 37 9.95 -3.74 3.84
CA THR A 37 9.76 -3.25 2.47
C THR A 37 9.87 -1.73 2.36
N VAL A 38 9.44 -1.01 3.38
CA VAL A 38 9.46 0.46 3.42
C VAL A 38 10.54 1.02 4.35
N ARG A 39 11.43 0.17 4.86
CA ARG A 39 12.53 0.56 5.76
C ARG A 39 13.48 1.60 5.16
N SER A 40 13.69 1.60 3.86
CA SER A 40 14.50 2.63 3.19
C SER A 40 13.90 4.03 3.35
N ILE A 41 12.57 4.13 3.30
CA ILE A 41 11.85 5.38 3.53
C ILE A 41 11.98 5.79 5.00
N ALA A 42 11.82 4.85 5.94
CA ALA A 42 12.00 5.11 7.36
C ALA A 42 13.38 5.74 7.65
N ARG A 43 14.45 5.13 7.13
CA ARG A 43 15.83 5.62 7.31
C ARG A 43 16.07 7.05 6.81
N ILE A 44 15.38 7.44 5.72
CA ILE A 44 15.48 8.82 5.20
C ILE A 44 14.80 9.81 6.15
N LEU A 45 13.76 9.41 6.83
CA LEU A 45 12.97 10.26 7.71
C LEU A 45 13.52 10.35 9.14
N GLU A 46 14.18 9.29 9.62
CA GLU A 46 14.72 9.15 10.97
C GLU A 46 15.54 10.36 11.49
N PRO A 47 16.41 11.02 10.72
CA PRO A 47 17.22 12.12 11.24
C PRO A 47 16.41 13.30 11.78
N GLY A 48 15.21 13.54 11.25
CA GLY A 48 14.38 14.69 11.65
C GLY A 48 13.00 14.35 12.18
N MET A 49 12.57 13.08 12.11
CA MET A 49 11.22 12.64 12.41
C MET A 49 11.21 11.51 13.44
N HIS A 50 10.10 11.37 14.18
CA HIS A 50 9.82 10.21 15.00
C HIS A 50 9.00 9.21 14.19
N VAL A 51 9.63 8.10 13.78
CA VAL A 51 9.06 7.19 12.78
C VAL A 51 8.47 5.94 13.43
N TYR A 52 7.22 5.67 13.18
CA TYR A 52 6.48 4.46 13.52
C TYR A 52 6.20 3.68 12.22
N ASN A 53 6.95 2.61 11.98
CA ASN A 53 6.82 1.78 10.80
C ASN A 53 6.04 0.52 11.17
N LEU A 54 4.85 0.34 10.62
CA LEU A 54 3.90 -0.70 11.03
C LEU A 54 4.01 -1.95 10.17
N ASP A 55 3.89 -3.13 10.80
CA ASP A 55 3.38 -4.32 10.14
C ASP A 55 1.86 -4.31 10.22
N LEU A 56 1.17 -4.13 9.09
CA LEU A 56 -0.29 -4.14 9.08
C LEU A 56 -0.82 -5.54 9.46
N PRO A 57 -1.98 -5.66 10.13
CA PRO A 57 -2.56 -6.96 10.52
C PRO A 57 -2.59 -7.98 9.37
N GLY A 58 -2.19 -9.22 9.67
CA GLY A 58 -2.02 -10.28 8.68
C GLY A 58 -0.72 -10.18 7.86
N HIS A 59 0.22 -9.31 8.25
CA HIS A 59 1.47 -9.10 7.54
C HIS A 59 2.65 -9.03 8.52
N GLY A 60 3.83 -9.44 8.03
CA GLY A 60 5.05 -9.43 8.84
C GLY A 60 4.89 -10.19 10.15
N LYS A 61 5.11 -9.53 11.28
CA LYS A 61 4.97 -10.11 12.62
C LYS A 61 3.63 -9.79 13.28
N SER A 62 2.72 -9.10 12.61
CA SER A 62 1.36 -8.85 13.07
C SER A 62 0.45 -10.02 12.69
N PRO A 63 -0.23 -10.68 13.65
CA PRO A 63 -1.13 -11.78 13.35
C PRO A 63 -2.32 -11.34 12.48
N GLU A 64 -2.93 -12.32 11.81
CA GLU A 64 -4.16 -12.08 11.05
C GLU A 64 -5.30 -11.64 11.97
N PRO A 65 -6.18 -10.74 11.52
CA PRO A 65 -7.38 -10.39 12.24
C PRO A 65 -8.31 -11.59 12.38
N ALA A 66 -9.07 -11.66 13.50
CA ALA A 66 -10.03 -12.73 13.75
C ALA A 66 -11.22 -12.75 12.76
N SER A 67 -11.43 -11.66 12.01
CA SER A 67 -12.47 -11.51 10.99
C SER A 67 -11.91 -10.92 9.72
N VAL A 68 -12.69 -10.97 8.64
CA VAL A 68 -12.31 -10.34 7.36
C VAL A 68 -12.39 -8.82 7.51
N TRP A 69 -11.24 -8.14 7.27
CA TRP A 69 -11.14 -6.68 7.31
C TRP A 69 -11.13 -6.08 5.91
N GLY A 70 -11.84 -4.97 5.75
CA GLY A 70 -11.72 -4.08 4.61
C GLY A 70 -10.82 -2.87 4.93
N VAL A 71 -10.77 -1.94 4.00
CA VAL A 71 -9.92 -0.73 4.11
C VAL A 71 -10.25 0.11 5.35
N TYR A 72 -11.52 0.14 5.75
CA TYR A 72 -11.96 0.98 6.88
C TYR A 72 -11.49 0.42 8.22
N GLU A 73 -11.56 -0.89 8.42
CA GLU A 73 -11.10 -1.57 9.65
C GLU A 73 -9.57 -1.41 9.81
N TYR A 74 -8.81 -1.53 8.71
CA TYR A 74 -7.38 -1.24 8.76
C TYR A 74 -7.09 0.24 9.10
N ALA A 75 -7.88 1.19 8.58
CA ALA A 75 -7.72 2.60 8.90
C ALA A 75 -8.09 2.89 10.37
N ASP A 76 -9.15 2.25 10.88
CA ASP A 76 -9.55 2.35 12.30
C ASP A 76 -8.43 1.87 13.23
N MET A 77 -7.80 0.74 12.90
CA MET A 77 -6.67 0.20 13.65
C MET A 77 -5.47 1.16 13.65
N VAL A 78 -5.13 1.80 12.51
CA VAL A 78 -4.04 2.82 12.48
C VAL A 78 -4.40 4.03 13.34
N GLN A 79 -5.65 4.44 13.36
CA GLN A 79 -6.13 5.53 14.21
C GLN A 79 -6.07 5.15 15.69
N GLU A 80 -6.48 3.95 16.05
CA GLU A 80 -6.38 3.42 17.42
C GLU A 80 -4.92 3.31 17.88
N PHE A 81 -4.01 2.84 17.00
CA PHE A 81 -2.57 2.82 17.27
C PHE A 81 -2.05 4.20 17.64
N ALA A 82 -2.37 5.21 16.86
CA ALA A 82 -1.94 6.57 17.15
C ALA A 82 -2.51 7.11 18.46
N HIS A 83 -3.80 6.88 18.73
CA HIS A 83 -4.43 7.29 19.98
C HIS A 83 -3.79 6.61 21.20
N SER A 84 -3.50 5.31 21.11
CA SER A 84 -2.89 4.54 22.21
C SER A 84 -1.47 5.02 22.57
N LEU A 85 -0.76 5.61 21.62
CA LEU A 85 0.57 6.21 21.84
C LEU A 85 0.54 7.74 21.98
N ASN A 86 -0.64 8.35 22.11
CA ASN A 86 -0.84 9.80 22.18
C ASN A 86 -0.21 10.57 20.99
N ILE A 87 -0.21 9.96 19.81
CA ILE A 87 0.28 10.57 18.58
C ILE A 87 -0.82 11.46 17.99
N SER A 88 -0.56 12.76 17.92
CA SER A 88 -1.48 13.75 17.33
C SER A 88 -0.94 14.27 16.01
N ASP A 89 -1.81 14.45 15.01
CA ASP A 89 -1.51 14.97 13.67
C ASP A 89 -0.22 14.40 13.05
N PRO A 90 -0.07 13.05 12.98
CA PRO A 90 1.11 12.44 12.39
C PRO A 90 1.20 12.74 10.89
N ILE A 91 2.40 12.73 10.32
CA ILE A 91 2.55 12.62 8.86
C ILE A 91 2.25 11.16 8.48
N LEU A 92 1.29 10.93 7.59
CA LEU A 92 1.01 9.60 7.07
C LEU A 92 1.87 9.33 5.84
N VAL A 93 2.65 8.26 5.85
CA VAL A 93 3.41 7.81 4.69
C VAL A 93 2.92 6.43 4.30
N GLY A 94 2.35 6.29 3.10
CA GLY A 94 1.75 5.03 2.69
C GLY A 94 2.19 4.58 1.30
N HIS A 95 2.67 3.34 1.21
CA HIS A 95 2.99 2.67 -0.04
C HIS A 95 1.83 1.79 -0.48
N SER A 96 1.40 1.88 -1.73
CA SER A 96 0.37 1.04 -2.35
C SER A 96 -0.92 0.96 -1.50
N PHE A 97 -1.19 -0.16 -0.82
CA PHE A 97 -2.33 -0.33 0.10
C PHE A 97 -2.25 0.62 1.30
N GLY A 98 -1.06 0.79 1.91
CA GLY A 98 -0.84 1.79 2.97
C GLY A 98 -1.16 3.22 2.51
N GLY A 99 -0.93 3.53 1.23
CA GLY A 99 -1.36 4.80 0.64
C GLY A 99 -2.87 4.95 0.57
N ARG A 100 -3.62 3.86 0.33
CA ARG A 100 -5.08 3.87 0.40
C ARG A 100 -5.58 4.14 1.81
N LEU A 101 -4.92 3.56 2.84
CA LEU A 101 -5.24 3.84 4.24
C LEU A 101 -4.98 5.32 4.58
N ALA A 102 -3.84 5.86 4.14
CA ALA A 102 -3.51 7.27 4.34
C ALA A 102 -4.58 8.21 3.73
N ILE A 103 -5.12 7.88 2.54
CA ILE A 103 -6.22 8.65 1.92
C ILE A 103 -7.48 8.60 2.77
N VAL A 104 -7.87 7.42 3.28
CA VAL A 104 -9.05 7.29 4.16
C VAL A 104 -8.87 8.09 5.43
N LEU A 105 -7.73 7.96 6.11
CA LEU A 105 -7.41 8.70 7.33
C LEU A 105 -7.37 10.22 7.09
N GLY A 106 -6.78 10.66 5.98
CA GLY A 106 -6.78 12.07 5.59
C GLY A 106 -8.19 12.61 5.31
N SER A 107 -9.07 11.82 4.68
CA SER A 107 -10.48 12.21 4.45
C SER A 107 -11.30 12.37 5.74
N ARG A 108 -10.86 11.73 6.82
CA ARG A 108 -11.45 11.86 8.17
C ARG A 108 -10.86 13.03 8.98
N GLY A 109 -9.91 13.78 8.42
CA GLY A 109 -9.21 14.86 9.12
C GLY A 109 -8.20 14.38 10.18
N PHE A 110 -7.83 13.08 10.15
CA PHE A 110 -6.91 12.49 11.12
C PHE A 110 -5.48 13.02 10.99
N SER A 111 -5.09 13.47 9.81
CA SER A 111 -3.76 13.99 9.52
C SER A 111 -3.83 15.17 8.55
N SER A 112 -3.02 16.19 8.82
CA SER A 112 -2.88 17.37 7.95
C SER A 112 -1.89 17.17 6.80
N LYS A 113 -1.04 16.13 6.84
CA LYS A 113 -0.01 15.86 5.83
C LYS A 113 0.11 14.38 5.52
N MET A 114 0.19 14.06 4.23
CA MET A 114 0.46 12.69 3.79
C MET A 114 1.44 12.66 2.63
N MET A 115 2.24 11.59 2.57
CA MET A 115 3.07 11.22 1.43
C MET A 115 2.55 9.90 0.86
N LEU A 116 2.20 9.91 -0.40
CA LEU A 116 1.66 8.76 -1.12
C LEU A 116 2.71 8.22 -2.08
N VAL A 117 3.17 6.99 -1.83
CA VAL A 117 4.17 6.31 -2.64
C VAL A 117 3.46 5.23 -3.44
N ASP A 118 3.29 5.44 -4.73
CA ASP A 118 2.58 4.52 -5.65
C ASP A 118 1.24 4.02 -5.08
N ALA A 119 0.46 4.95 -4.53
CA ALA A 119 -0.71 4.66 -3.71
C ALA A 119 -1.84 4.01 -4.51
N ALA A 120 -2.39 2.91 -3.98
CA ALA A 120 -3.60 2.31 -4.50
C ALA A 120 -4.82 3.23 -4.25
N GLY A 121 -5.75 3.26 -5.21
CA GLY A 121 -6.98 4.06 -5.12
C GLY A 121 -6.93 5.40 -5.87
N ILE A 122 -5.76 5.86 -6.28
CA ILE A 122 -5.63 7.01 -7.18
C ILE A 122 -5.70 6.51 -8.62
N LYS A 123 -6.80 6.82 -9.31
CA LYS A 123 -6.97 6.44 -10.71
C LYS A 123 -6.18 7.40 -11.60
N PRO A 124 -5.10 6.94 -12.28
CA PRO A 124 -4.36 7.81 -13.16
C PRO A 124 -5.22 8.24 -14.36
N LYS A 125 -5.12 9.51 -14.75
CA LYS A 125 -5.71 10.00 -16.00
C LYS A 125 -4.94 9.35 -17.16
N ARG A 126 -5.59 8.43 -17.89
CA ARG A 126 -4.98 7.74 -19.02
C ARG A 126 -5.50 8.31 -20.34
N LYS A 127 -4.60 8.44 -21.34
CA LYS A 127 -4.97 8.88 -22.69
C LYS A 127 -5.86 7.81 -23.36
N LEU A 128 -6.68 8.22 -24.32
CA LEU A 128 -7.54 7.32 -25.09
C LEU A 128 -6.74 6.17 -25.76
N SER A 129 -5.52 6.45 -26.22
CA SER A 129 -4.61 5.45 -26.80
C SER A 129 -4.33 4.27 -25.85
N TYR A 130 -4.25 4.52 -24.53
CA TYR A 130 -4.10 3.45 -23.54
C TYR A 130 -5.32 2.51 -23.54
N TYR A 131 -6.52 3.07 -23.56
CA TYR A 131 -7.74 2.26 -23.57
C TYR A 131 -7.87 1.45 -24.87
N ILE A 132 -7.57 2.04 -26.01
CA ILE A 132 -7.53 1.34 -27.30
C ILE A 132 -6.54 0.16 -27.21
N LYS A 133 -5.32 0.37 -26.73
CA LYS A 133 -4.30 -0.66 -26.57
C LYS A 133 -4.75 -1.80 -25.63
N VAL A 134 -5.36 -1.45 -24.49
CA VAL A 134 -5.84 -2.45 -23.50
C VAL A 134 -7.02 -3.25 -24.06
N TYR A 135 -8.01 -2.59 -24.66
CA TYR A 135 -9.21 -3.29 -25.16
C TYR A 135 -8.90 -4.10 -26.41
N SER A 136 -8.06 -3.61 -27.34
CA SER A 136 -7.63 -4.39 -28.49
C SER A 136 -6.86 -5.65 -28.07
N PHE A 137 -5.97 -5.56 -27.07
CA PHE A 137 -5.28 -6.72 -26.53
C PHE A 137 -6.27 -7.72 -25.86
N LYS A 138 -7.25 -7.23 -25.07
CA LYS A 138 -8.27 -8.08 -24.46
C LYS A 138 -9.12 -8.81 -25.51
N THR A 139 -9.46 -8.13 -26.58
CA THR A 139 -10.20 -8.74 -27.72
C THR A 139 -9.34 -9.77 -28.43
N ALA A 140 -8.09 -9.41 -28.75
CA ALA A 140 -7.15 -10.33 -29.39
C ALA A 140 -6.92 -11.58 -28.55
N LYS A 141 -6.80 -11.46 -27.22
CA LYS A 141 -6.68 -12.61 -26.31
C LYS A 141 -7.84 -13.60 -26.39
N ARG A 142 -9.05 -13.13 -26.74
CA ARG A 142 -10.22 -13.99 -26.91
C ARG A 142 -10.32 -14.57 -28.32
N VAL A 143 -9.97 -13.78 -29.33
CA VAL A 143 -10.22 -14.10 -30.74
C VAL A 143 -9.06 -14.89 -31.38
N LEU A 144 -7.79 -14.53 -31.11
CA LEU A 144 -6.65 -15.19 -31.74
C LEU A 144 -6.55 -16.69 -31.48
N PRO A 145 -6.80 -17.22 -30.28
CA PRO A 145 -6.80 -18.67 -30.06
C PRO A 145 -7.90 -19.40 -30.82
N LEU A 146 -9.05 -18.74 -31.07
CA LEU A 146 -10.16 -19.30 -31.81
C LEU A 146 -9.86 -19.35 -33.33
N LEU A 147 -9.18 -18.33 -33.87
CA LEU A 147 -8.87 -18.24 -35.30
C LEU A 147 -7.61 -19.00 -35.73
N LEU A 148 -6.56 -18.99 -34.87
CA LEU A 148 -5.24 -19.53 -35.22
C LEU A 148 -4.90 -20.85 -34.49
N GLY A 149 -5.82 -21.34 -33.63
CA GLY A 149 -5.54 -22.41 -32.69
C GLY A 149 -4.77 -21.93 -31.49
N HIS A 150 -4.79 -22.72 -30.39
CA HIS A 150 -4.31 -22.29 -29.07
C HIS A 150 -2.82 -21.90 -29.08
N GLU A 151 -1.96 -22.73 -29.65
CA GLU A 151 -0.49 -22.48 -29.64
C GLU A 151 -0.07 -21.26 -30.48
N ARG A 152 -0.61 -21.14 -31.72
CA ARG A 152 -0.28 -20.01 -32.60
C ARG A 152 -0.87 -18.71 -32.08
N GLY A 153 -2.09 -18.77 -31.54
CA GLY A 153 -2.72 -17.62 -30.90
C GLY A 153 -1.93 -17.11 -29.69
N GLN A 154 -1.41 -18.01 -28.85
CA GLN A 154 -0.59 -17.65 -27.70
C GLN A 154 0.74 -17.01 -28.13
N LYS A 155 1.46 -17.58 -29.10
CA LYS A 155 2.70 -17.00 -29.66
C LYS A 155 2.47 -15.56 -30.18
N ALA A 156 1.37 -15.33 -30.89
CA ALA A 156 1.03 -14.00 -31.39
C ALA A 156 0.77 -12.97 -30.25
N LEU A 157 0.11 -13.40 -29.17
CA LEU A 157 -0.13 -12.57 -27.99
C LEU A 157 1.17 -12.23 -27.24
N ASP A 158 2.08 -13.18 -27.11
CA ASP A 158 3.36 -12.97 -26.45
C ASP A 158 4.28 -12.03 -27.26
N ALA A 159 4.29 -12.15 -28.59
CA ALA A 159 4.95 -11.20 -29.48
C ALA A 159 4.38 -9.77 -29.36
N TRP A 160 3.06 -9.65 -29.19
CA TRP A 160 2.41 -8.35 -28.94
C TRP A 160 2.83 -7.76 -27.59
N ARG A 161 2.89 -8.57 -26.52
CA ARG A 161 3.37 -8.13 -25.18
C ARG A 161 4.79 -7.61 -25.24
N GLY A 162 5.69 -8.31 -25.92
CA GLY A 162 7.10 -7.90 -26.05
C GLY A 162 7.27 -6.52 -26.70
N LYS A 163 6.46 -6.20 -27.73
CA LYS A 163 6.47 -4.87 -28.38
C LYS A 163 5.77 -3.77 -27.55
N ALA A 164 5.03 -4.12 -26.54
CA ALA A 164 4.26 -3.16 -25.74
C ALA A 164 5.00 -2.69 -24.46
N GLY A 165 6.11 -3.36 -24.11
CA GLY A 165 6.94 -3.08 -22.93
C GLY A 165 8.26 -2.37 -23.24
N SER A 166 8.55 -2.03 -24.50
CA SER A 166 9.73 -1.23 -24.91
C SER A 166 9.36 0.23 -25.11
#